data_8bc476a49401cfd28fb7c36c586c5a07
#
_entry.id   8bc476a49401cfd28fb7c36c586c5a07
#
_cell.length_a   1.000
_cell.length_b   1.000
_cell.length_c   1.000
_cell.angle_alpha   90.00
_cell.angle_beta   90.00
_cell.angle_gamma   90.00
#
_symmetry.space_group_name_H-M   'P 1'
#
loop_
_entity.id
_entity.type
_entity.pdbx_description
1 polymer ?
#
loop_
_entity_poly.entity_id
_entity_poly.type
_entity_poly.pdbx_seq_one_letter_code
_entity_poly.pdbx_strand_id
1 'polypeptide(L)'
;MTVAADTAAKKPPAKGLFPSPAEVEAQTPAGRDRAIDVIRIVSLVGVVFGHTIMATSTIRDDVFIWSNLLTASTVFQALTWVFQIMPLFFFAGVAASVQSWQPGSSWGGWLLRRCTRLYRPVFYYLAFWTAALAVLRFVLPEHVYEPIAGISIQLLWFLGAYVLVLAAVPLLARITTTGQMAGAIIGTYAFIAAVDFVRITVDQAGYATLGYLNTVVWLIPGVFGVAYRRNLLSSAAALKIGVGMLAVNLAWTYFGPYELSLVGIETQHLKNMTPPSLLLAGHAIMMCAFAIAAAPAINRWAQRPRVWWLTAIGNSGAMTLYLWHMPLLLGVHLVFDYLGLDRYDPAAPGFLVLSVLQLALMAGLVALAFVALRPLENNPLPLWDGGKVAGTGVRSAAVGLLLCTAGAATLTSVAWGLKDQGVYCVAIMVAALVAARALARD
;
A
#
# COMPACT_ATOMS: atom_id res chain seq x y z
N MET A 1 2.19 -65.00 -31.59
CA MET A 1 2.87 -64.38 -30.45
C MET A 1 2.73 -62.88 -30.61
N THR A 2 1.75 -62.32 -29.94
CA THR A 2 1.43 -60.88 -29.98
C THR A 2 1.92 -60.30 -28.65
N VAL A 3 2.92 -59.45 -28.72
CA VAL A 3 3.49 -58.76 -27.55
C VAL A 3 2.55 -57.59 -27.20
N ALA A 4 1.86 -57.71 -26.09
CA ALA A 4 1.10 -56.58 -25.51
C ALA A 4 2.07 -55.55 -24.92
N ALA A 5 2.10 -54.36 -25.49
CA ALA A 5 2.81 -53.22 -24.93
C ALA A 5 2.05 -52.70 -23.70
N ASP A 6 2.67 -52.85 -22.55
CA ASP A 6 2.21 -52.33 -21.26
C ASP A 6 2.37 -50.79 -21.25
N THR A 7 1.31 -50.09 -21.58
CA THR A 7 1.26 -48.62 -21.42
C THR A 7 0.98 -48.29 -19.95
N ALA A 8 2.04 -48.28 -19.15
CA ALA A 8 1.96 -47.77 -17.80
C ALA A 8 1.46 -46.33 -17.83
N ALA A 9 0.22 -46.13 -17.40
CA ALA A 9 -0.39 -44.81 -17.25
C ALA A 9 0.48 -43.94 -16.32
N LYS A 10 1.14 -42.96 -16.89
CA LYS A 10 1.97 -42.01 -16.17
C LYS A 10 1.09 -41.29 -15.13
N LYS A 11 1.31 -41.59 -13.85
CA LYS A 11 0.63 -40.95 -12.73
C LYS A 11 0.69 -39.44 -12.93
N PRO A 12 -0.45 -38.70 -12.87
CA PRO A 12 -0.42 -37.25 -13.05
C PRO A 12 0.52 -36.65 -12.00
N PRO A 13 1.37 -35.69 -12.38
CA PRO A 13 2.29 -35.07 -11.43
C PRO A 13 1.52 -34.53 -10.26
N ALA A 14 2.02 -34.73 -9.03
CA ALA A 14 1.44 -34.19 -7.82
C ALA A 14 1.27 -32.67 -8.02
N LYS A 15 0.05 -32.15 -7.84
CA LYS A 15 -0.20 -30.72 -7.94
C LYS A 15 0.69 -30.01 -6.93
N GLY A 16 1.64 -29.22 -7.41
CA GLY A 16 2.49 -28.39 -6.58
C GLY A 16 1.65 -27.34 -5.81
N LEU A 17 2.23 -26.78 -4.76
CA LEU A 17 1.60 -25.72 -3.94
C LEU A 17 1.18 -24.50 -4.78
N PHE A 18 1.88 -24.25 -5.88
CA PHE A 18 1.60 -23.20 -6.85
C PHE A 18 1.54 -23.79 -8.27
N PRO A 19 0.76 -23.16 -9.18
CA PRO A 19 0.80 -23.56 -10.59
C PRO A 19 2.20 -23.39 -11.17
N SER A 20 2.54 -24.22 -12.13
CA SER A 20 3.82 -24.14 -12.85
C SER A 20 3.92 -22.85 -13.68
N PRO A 21 5.15 -22.41 -14.07
CA PRO A 21 5.31 -21.28 -14.97
C PRO A 21 4.54 -21.41 -16.29
N ALA A 22 4.43 -22.63 -16.84
CA ALA A 22 3.68 -22.89 -18.06
C ALA A 22 2.17 -22.75 -17.86
N GLU A 23 1.64 -23.20 -16.72
CA GLU A 23 0.21 -23.02 -16.39
C GLU A 23 -0.13 -21.54 -16.16
N VAL A 24 0.74 -20.78 -15.49
CA VAL A 24 0.56 -19.33 -15.30
C VAL A 24 0.57 -18.61 -16.64
N GLU A 25 1.49 -18.96 -17.53
CA GLU A 25 1.55 -18.38 -18.88
C GLU A 25 0.28 -18.70 -19.69
N ALA A 26 -0.18 -19.94 -19.67
CA ALA A 26 -1.38 -20.37 -20.38
C ALA A 26 -2.67 -19.67 -19.87
N GLN A 27 -2.71 -19.29 -18.60
CA GLN A 27 -3.84 -18.58 -17.99
C GLN A 27 -3.73 -17.04 -18.12
N THR A 28 -2.60 -16.54 -18.64
CA THR A 28 -2.38 -15.10 -18.79
C THR A 28 -3.09 -14.57 -20.03
N PRO A 29 -4.03 -13.59 -19.90
CA PRO A 29 -4.65 -12.99 -21.06
C PRO A 29 -3.62 -12.32 -21.98
N ALA A 30 -3.80 -12.44 -23.31
CA ALA A 30 -2.87 -11.90 -24.30
C ALA A 30 -2.62 -10.39 -24.18
N GLY A 31 -3.62 -9.62 -23.72
CA GLY A 31 -3.50 -8.16 -23.49
C GLY A 31 -3.04 -7.75 -22.08
N ARG A 32 -2.52 -8.69 -21.29
CA ARG A 32 -2.09 -8.40 -19.91
C ARG A 32 -0.87 -7.48 -19.90
N ASP A 33 -1.00 -6.36 -19.21
CA ASP A 33 0.11 -5.42 -18.99
C ASP A 33 0.99 -5.94 -17.83
N ARG A 34 2.05 -6.64 -18.19
CA ARG A 34 2.96 -7.24 -17.21
C ARG A 34 3.80 -6.21 -16.47
N ALA A 35 4.06 -5.05 -17.08
CA ALA A 35 4.82 -4.00 -16.41
C ALA A 35 4.08 -3.46 -15.19
N ILE A 36 2.77 -3.23 -15.29
CA ILE A 36 1.94 -2.80 -14.16
C ILE A 36 1.93 -3.83 -13.03
N ASP A 37 1.84 -5.11 -13.35
CA ASP A 37 1.86 -6.17 -12.34
C ASP A 37 3.22 -6.29 -11.64
N VAL A 38 4.32 -6.11 -12.39
CA VAL A 38 5.68 -6.06 -11.82
C VAL A 38 5.85 -4.84 -10.92
N ILE A 39 5.46 -3.64 -11.39
CA ILE A 39 5.56 -2.42 -10.59
C ILE A 39 4.83 -2.60 -9.26
N ARG A 40 3.61 -3.17 -9.29
CA ARG A 40 2.81 -3.39 -8.08
C ARG A 40 3.49 -4.32 -7.08
N ILE A 41 3.98 -5.49 -7.54
CA ILE A 41 4.59 -6.46 -6.61
C ILE A 41 5.96 -5.99 -6.12
N VAL A 42 6.77 -5.36 -6.98
CA VAL A 42 8.07 -4.80 -6.57
C VAL A 42 7.87 -3.69 -5.55
N SER A 43 6.87 -2.83 -5.74
CA SER A 43 6.52 -1.81 -4.76
C SER A 43 6.14 -2.44 -3.41
N LEU A 44 5.34 -3.50 -3.42
CA LEU A 44 4.94 -4.18 -2.19
C LEU A 44 6.13 -4.83 -1.49
N VAL A 45 6.97 -5.55 -2.22
CA VAL A 45 8.19 -6.16 -1.66
C VAL A 45 9.11 -5.09 -1.08
N GLY A 46 9.23 -3.96 -1.76
CA GLY A 46 10.01 -2.82 -1.27
C GLY A 46 9.46 -2.21 0.03
N VAL A 47 8.12 -2.14 0.21
CA VAL A 47 7.50 -1.73 1.48
C VAL A 47 7.85 -2.70 2.59
N VAL A 48 7.67 -4.00 2.38
CA VAL A 48 7.99 -5.04 3.37
C VAL A 48 9.48 -4.99 3.75
N PHE A 49 10.36 -4.89 2.75
CA PHE A 49 11.80 -4.80 2.95
C PHE A 49 12.20 -3.50 3.68
N GLY A 50 11.64 -2.36 3.27
CA GLY A 50 11.88 -1.07 3.91
C GLY A 50 11.48 -1.08 5.39
N HIS A 51 10.30 -1.57 5.73
CA HIS A 51 9.87 -1.69 7.11
C HIS A 51 10.78 -2.64 7.90
N THR A 52 11.14 -3.80 7.33
CA THR A 52 12.03 -4.77 7.99
C THR A 52 13.39 -4.18 8.31
N ILE A 53 13.99 -3.40 7.41
CA ILE A 53 15.31 -2.80 7.65
C ILE A 53 15.22 -1.62 8.62
N MET A 54 14.21 -0.76 8.42
CA MET A 54 14.13 0.51 9.13
C MET A 54 13.62 0.40 10.56
N ALA A 55 12.77 -0.57 10.88
CA ALA A 55 12.20 -0.71 12.22
C ALA A 55 13.26 -1.01 13.27
N THR A 56 13.16 -0.33 14.39
CA THR A 56 13.96 -0.58 15.59
C THR A 56 13.06 -0.61 16.81
N SER A 57 13.44 -1.35 17.85
CA SER A 57 12.71 -1.38 19.11
C SER A 57 13.63 -1.65 20.28
N THR A 58 13.15 -1.36 21.47
CA THR A 58 13.74 -1.74 22.75
C THR A 58 12.66 -1.74 23.83
N ILE A 59 12.88 -2.47 24.90
CA ILE A 59 12.09 -2.34 26.14
C ILE A 59 13.01 -1.71 27.20
N ARG A 60 12.65 -0.53 27.68
CA ARG A 60 13.35 0.19 28.75
C ARG A 60 12.37 0.60 29.82
N ASP A 61 12.70 0.33 31.05
CA ASP A 61 11.84 0.63 32.20
C ASP A 61 10.41 0.10 32.02
N ASP A 62 10.29 -1.11 31.50
CA ASP A 62 9.03 -1.78 31.15
C ASP A 62 8.20 -1.08 30.04
N VAL A 63 8.77 -0.07 29.35
CA VAL A 63 8.12 0.62 28.23
C VAL A 63 8.63 0.08 26.92
N PHE A 64 7.73 -0.38 26.06
CA PHE A 64 8.06 -0.77 24.68
C PHE A 64 8.18 0.47 23.79
N ILE A 65 9.39 0.73 23.29
CA ILE A 65 9.72 1.83 22.41
C ILE A 65 9.84 1.28 20.98
N TRP A 66 8.90 1.65 20.13
CA TRP A 66 8.95 1.39 18.70
C TRP A 66 9.50 2.60 17.96
N SER A 67 10.56 2.42 17.19
CA SER A 67 11.25 3.50 16.48
C SER A 67 11.75 3.05 15.10
N ASN A 68 12.62 3.84 14.50
CA ASN A 68 13.21 3.55 13.20
C ASN A 68 14.61 4.17 13.06
N LEU A 69 15.38 3.69 12.08
CA LEU A 69 16.74 4.15 11.81
C LEU A 69 16.85 5.56 11.23
N LEU A 70 15.74 6.23 10.94
CA LEU A 70 15.74 7.55 10.31
C LEU A 70 16.33 8.63 11.23
N THR A 71 16.19 8.44 12.55
CA THR A 71 16.77 9.35 13.55
C THR A 71 18.29 9.18 13.69
N ALA A 72 18.82 8.02 13.31
CA ALA A 72 20.22 7.67 13.52
C ALA A 72 21.15 8.14 12.39
N SER A 73 20.64 8.33 11.16
CA SER A 73 21.51 8.64 10.01
C SER A 73 20.76 9.31 8.87
N THR A 74 21.38 10.36 8.30
CA THR A 74 20.92 11.02 7.07
C THR A 74 20.93 10.09 5.85
N VAL A 75 21.76 9.04 5.85
CA VAL A 75 21.76 8.01 4.79
C VAL A 75 20.41 7.28 4.77
N PHE A 76 19.88 6.89 5.93
CA PHE A 76 18.57 6.25 6.01
C PHE A 76 17.44 7.21 5.60
N GLN A 77 17.57 8.51 5.93
CA GLN A 77 16.64 9.53 5.45
C GLN A 77 16.66 9.64 3.92
N ALA A 78 17.85 9.67 3.31
CA ALA A 78 18.00 9.67 1.85
C ALA A 78 17.43 8.39 1.20
N LEU A 79 17.61 7.22 1.83
CA LEU A 79 17.02 5.96 1.35
C LEU A 79 15.49 5.97 1.33
N THR A 80 14.82 6.85 2.09
CA THR A 80 13.36 7.00 1.99
C THR A 80 12.92 7.44 0.58
N TRP A 81 13.79 8.11 -0.20
CA TRP A 81 13.49 8.47 -1.59
C TRP A 81 13.39 7.26 -2.53
N VAL A 82 14.00 6.15 -2.16
CA VAL A 82 13.88 4.88 -2.88
C VAL A 82 12.73 4.04 -2.33
N PHE A 83 12.57 4.00 -1.00
CA PHE A 83 11.58 3.14 -0.35
C PHE A 83 10.21 3.77 -0.15
N GLN A 84 10.05 5.08 -0.35
CA GLN A 84 8.74 5.72 -0.39
C GLN A 84 8.07 5.45 -1.76
N ILE A 85 7.78 4.19 -2.00
CA ILE A 85 7.25 3.67 -3.28
C ILE A 85 5.73 3.59 -3.33
N MET A 86 5.04 4.11 -2.31
CA MET A 86 3.57 4.12 -2.27
C MET A 86 2.93 4.79 -3.50
N PRO A 87 3.50 5.88 -4.08
CA PRO A 87 2.99 6.44 -5.32
C PRO A 87 2.87 5.43 -6.45
N LEU A 88 3.82 4.48 -6.57
CA LEU A 88 3.79 3.44 -7.61
C LEU A 88 2.64 2.45 -7.41
N PHE A 89 2.26 2.21 -6.16
CA PHE A 89 1.13 1.33 -5.87
C PHE A 89 -0.20 1.94 -6.31
N PHE A 90 -0.40 3.25 -6.02
CA PHE A 90 -1.58 4.00 -6.50
C PHE A 90 -1.59 4.10 -8.02
N PHE A 91 -0.44 4.39 -8.65
CA PHE A 91 -0.25 4.42 -10.09
C PHE A 91 -0.68 3.09 -10.74
N ALA A 92 -0.10 1.98 -10.28
CA ALA A 92 -0.40 0.65 -10.82
C ALA A 92 -1.87 0.26 -10.58
N GLY A 93 -2.41 0.63 -9.41
CA GLY A 93 -3.80 0.36 -9.05
C GLY A 93 -4.81 1.05 -9.96
N VAL A 94 -4.61 2.34 -10.23
CA VAL A 94 -5.47 3.09 -11.16
C VAL A 94 -5.25 2.63 -12.60
N ALA A 95 -4.01 2.42 -13.04
CA ALA A 95 -3.71 1.90 -14.36
C ALA A 95 -4.38 0.54 -14.62
N ALA A 96 -4.42 -0.35 -13.63
CA ALA A 96 -5.12 -1.64 -13.72
C ALA A 96 -6.65 -1.50 -13.70
N SER A 97 -7.17 -0.43 -13.08
CA SER A 97 -8.60 -0.27 -12.80
C SER A 97 -9.35 0.53 -13.84
N VAL A 98 -8.72 1.56 -14.42
CA VAL A 98 -9.39 2.52 -15.30
C VAL A 98 -9.98 1.89 -16.57
N GLN A 99 -9.36 0.84 -17.12
CA GLN A 99 -9.86 0.14 -18.31
C GLN A 99 -11.22 -0.54 -18.10
N SER A 100 -11.51 -0.92 -16.86
CA SER A 100 -12.78 -1.57 -16.52
C SER A 100 -13.89 -0.59 -16.16
N TRP A 101 -13.59 0.71 -16.13
CA TRP A 101 -14.59 1.75 -16.00
C TRP A 101 -15.13 2.14 -17.37
N GLN A 102 -16.44 2.05 -17.52
CA GLN A 102 -17.16 2.47 -18.73
C GLN A 102 -18.16 3.56 -18.38
N PRO A 103 -18.33 4.60 -19.22
CA PRO A 103 -19.39 5.57 -19.06
C PRO A 103 -20.75 4.88 -18.94
N GLY A 104 -21.59 5.34 -18.02
CA GLY A 104 -22.88 4.71 -17.73
C GLY A 104 -22.82 3.50 -16.80
N SER A 105 -21.64 3.07 -16.37
CA SER A 105 -21.52 2.02 -15.34
C SER A 105 -22.01 2.50 -13.98
N SER A 106 -22.54 1.57 -13.18
CA SER A 106 -22.83 1.82 -11.77
C SER A 106 -21.53 2.13 -11.00
N TRP A 107 -21.37 3.36 -10.52
CA TRP A 107 -20.21 3.77 -9.72
C TRP A 107 -20.07 2.92 -8.44
N GLY A 108 -21.14 2.85 -7.64
CA GLY A 108 -21.14 2.04 -6.43
C GLY A 108 -20.92 0.55 -6.71
N GLY A 109 -21.52 0.01 -7.79
CA GLY A 109 -21.31 -1.37 -8.18
C GLY A 109 -19.89 -1.66 -8.66
N TRP A 110 -19.28 -0.72 -9.40
CA TRP A 110 -17.90 -0.82 -9.84
C TRP A 110 -16.91 -0.75 -8.64
N LEU A 111 -17.15 0.18 -7.73
CA LEU A 111 -16.32 0.35 -6.54
C LEU A 111 -16.48 -0.83 -5.58
N LEU A 112 -17.72 -1.32 -5.36
CA LEU A 112 -18.01 -2.46 -4.50
C LEU A 112 -17.24 -3.72 -4.94
N ARG A 113 -17.21 -4.04 -6.23
CA ARG A 113 -16.45 -5.20 -6.73
C ARG A 113 -14.96 -5.15 -6.37
N ARG A 114 -14.39 -3.95 -6.23
CA ARG A 114 -12.98 -3.75 -5.82
C ARG A 114 -12.84 -3.83 -4.32
N CYS A 115 -13.70 -3.12 -3.61
CA CYS A 115 -13.73 -3.14 -2.16
C CYS A 115 -13.97 -4.54 -1.61
N THR A 116 -14.79 -5.36 -2.28
CA THR A 116 -15.02 -6.76 -1.90
C THR A 116 -13.71 -7.53 -1.79
N ARG A 117 -12.83 -7.41 -2.78
CA ARG A 117 -11.52 -8.08 -2.78
C ARG A 117 -10.54 -7.46 -1.79
N LEU A 118 -10.57 -6.15 -1.62
CA LEU A 118 -9.65 -5.43 -0.74
C LEU A 118 -9.96 -5.66 0.75
N TYR A 119 -11.23 -5.59 1.12
CA TYR A 119 -11.64 -5.71 2.53
C TYR A 119 -11.74 -7.16 3.03
N ARG A 120 -11.82 -8.15 2.14
CA ARG A 120 -11.89 -9.56 2.54
C ARG A 120 -10.73 -9.95 3.47
N PRO A 121 -9.45 -9.78 3.11
CA PRO A 121 -8.34 -10.09 4.02
C PRO A 121 -8.29 -9.14 5.22
N VAL A 122 -8.83 -7.93 5.13
CA VAL A 122 -8.86 -6.96 6.23
C VAL A 122 -9.78 -7.42 7.36
N PHE A 123 -10.91 -8.07 7.05
CA PHE A 123 -11.77 -8.63 8.10
C PHE A 123 -11.04 -9.69 8.93
N TYR A 124 -10.28 -10.57 8.30
CA TYR A 124 -9.46 -11.56 9.01
C TYR A 124 -8.33 -10.89 9.80
N TYR A 125 -7.72 -9.86 9.27
CA TYR A 125 -6.68 -9.08 9.93
C TYR A 125 -7.20 -8.36 11.18
N LEU A 126 -8.37 -7.73 11.09
CA LEU A 126 -9.02 -7.09 12.24
C LEU A 126 -9.48 -8.11 13.28
N ALA A 127 -10.03 -9.24 12.86
CA ALA A 127 -10.39 -10.33 13.78
C ALA A 127 -9.16 -10.85 14.53
N PHE A 128 -8.04 -11.04 13.83
CA PHE A 128 -6.76 -11.42 14.45
C PHE A 128 -6.32 -10.38 15.49
N TRP A 129 -6.26 -9.10 15.14
CA TRP A 129 -5.80 -8.08 16.07
C TRP A 129 -6.74 -7.89 17.25
N THR A 130 -8.05 -7.97 17.04
CA THR A 130 -9.04 -7.91 18.13
C THR A 130 -8.82 -9.07 19.11
N ALA A 131 -8.64 -10.30 18.61
CA ALA A 131 -8.37 -11.45 19.44
C ALA A 131 -6.98 -11.37 20.12
N ALA A 132 -5.95 -10.99 19.35
CA ALA A 132 -4.59 -10.84 19.87
C ALA A 132 -4.52 -9.79 20.99
N LEU A 133 -5.09 -8.60 20.78
CA LEU A 133 -5.09 -7.54 21.78
C LEU A 133 -5.93 -7.91 23.02
N ALA A 134 -7.04 -8.64 22.83
CA ALA A 134 -7.81 -9.16 23.96
C ALA A 134 -6.97 -10.09 24.86
N VAL A 135 -6.10 -10.92 24.29
CA VAL A 135 -5.18 -11.79 25.03
C VAL A 135 -4.02 -10.99 25.61
N LEU A 136 -3.36 -10.16 24.77
CA LEU A 136 -2.16 -9.40 25.16
C LEU A 136 -2.44 -8.45 26.33
N ARG A 137 -3.65 -7.91 26.45
CA ARG A 137 -4.05 -7.05 27.57
C ARG A 137 -3.94 -7.73 28.95
N PHE A 138 -4.04 -9.06 29.00
CA PHE A 138 -3.91 -9.82 30.25
C PHE A 138 -2.50 -10.34 30.49
N VAL A 139 -1.67 -10.37 29.46
CA VAL A 139 -0.32 -10.99 29.52
C VAL A 139 0.77 -9.94 29.59
N LEU A 140 0.59 -8.79 28.92
CA LEU A 140 1.61 -7.75 28.85
C LEU A 140 1.34 -6.63 29.86
N PRO A 141 2.41 -6.00 30.40
CA PRO A 141 2.29 -4.72 31.10
C PRO A 141 1.65 -3.64 30.21
N GLU A 142 0.93 -2.72 30.82
CA GLU A 142 0.21 -1.65 30.10
C GLU A 142 1.14 -0.85 29.18
N HIS A 143 2.34 -0.50 29.64
CA HIS A 143 3.33 0.26 28.88
C HIS A 143 3.94 -0.50 27.68
N VAL A 144 3.72 -1.82 27.59
CA VAL A 144 4.05 -2.62 26.42
C VAL A 144 2.82 -2.80 25.53
N TYR A 145 1.65 -3.02 26.13
CA TYR A 145 0.38 -3.23 25.42
C TYR A 145 -0.06 -2.00 24.63
N GLU A 146 -0.04 -0.80 25.25
CA GLU A 146 -0.55 0.43 24.65
C GLU A 146 0.12 0.82 23.31
N PRO A 147 1.48 0.81 23.20
CA PRO A 147 2.13 1.04 21.90
C PRO A 147 1.74 -0.01 20.85
N ILE A 148 1.62 -1.30 21.22
CA ILE A 148 1.23 -2.38 20.31
C ILE A 148 -0.19 -2.14 19.78
N ALA A 149 -1.14 -1.80 20.65
CA ALA A 149 -2.50 -1.47 20.24
C ALA A 149 -2.54 -0.25 19.30
N GLY A 150 -1.69 0.76 19.56
CA GLY A 150 -1.57 1.96 18.74
C GLY A 150 -1.07 1.69 17.32
N ILE A 151 -0.13 0.76 17.13
CA ILE A 151 0.45 0.46 15.82
C ILE A 151 -0.23 -0.71 15.09
N SER A 152 -1.14 -1.44 15.77
CA SER A 152 -1.74 -2.69 15.28
C SER A 152 -2.33 -2.60 13.87
N ILE A 153 -3.04 -1.51 13.57
CA ILE A 153 -3.70 -1.28 12.28
C ILE A 153 -3.08 -0.14 11.47
N GLN A 154 -1.86 0.28 11.83
CA GLN A 154 -1.18 1.43 11.19
C GLN A 154 -1.13 1.32 9.66
N LEU A 155 -0.99 0.13 9.10
CA LEU A 155 -0.94 -0.07 7.65
C LEU A 155 -2.27 0.28 6.95
N LEU A 156 -3.40 0.24 7.63
CA LEU A 156 -4.70 0.45 7.00
C LEU A 156 -4.89 1.87 6.41
N TRP A 157 -4.02 2.84 6.78
CA TRP A 157 -4.06 4.17 6.17
C TRP A 157 -4.00 4.10 4.64
N PHE A 158 -3.12 3.26 4.11
CA PHE A 158 -2.99 3.09 2.67
C PHE A 158 -4.26 2.54 2.02
N LEU A 159 -4.88 1.53 2.64
CA LEU A 159 -6.13 0.97 2.12
C LEU A 159 -7.22 2.03 2.07
N GLY A 160 -7.37 2.84 3.13
CA GLY A 160 -8.32 3.94 3.17
C GLY A 160 -8.10 4.94 2.04
N ALA A 161 -6.86 5.43 1.90
CA ALA A 161 -6.48 6.32 0.81
C ALA A 161 -6.70 5.67 -0.58
N TYR A 162 -6.37 4.38 -0.73
CA TYR A 162 -6.52 3.66 -1.98
C TYR A 162 -7.99 3.50 -2.40
N VAL A 163 -8.89 3.23 -1.47
CA VAL A 163 -10.34 3.18 -1.74
C VAL A 163 -10.84 4.55 -2.22
N LEU A 164 -10.40 5.64 -1.58
CA LEU A 164 -10.77 7.00 -2.00
C LEU A 164 -10.23 7.35 -3.40
N VAL A 165 -9.01 6.97 -3.72
CA VAL A 165 -8.45 7.13 -5.07
C VAL A 165 -9.21 6.29 -6.10
N LEU A 166 -9.58 5.05 -5.76
CA LEU A 166 -10.42 4.23 -6.63
C LEU A 166 -11.81 4.85 -6.84
N ALA A 167 -12.40 5.43 -5.79
CA ALA A 167 -13.67 6.15 -5.91
C ALA A 167 -13.60 7.34 -6.87
N ALA A 168 -12.42 7.97 -7.00
CA ALA A 168 -12.15 9.06 -7.94
C ALA A 168 -11.87 8.60 -9.38
N VAL A 169 -11.71 7.30 -9.66
CA VAL A 169 -11.40 6.79 -11.01
C VAL A 169 -12.39 7.27 -12.08
N PRO A 170 -13.71 7.37 -11.86
CA PRO A 170 -14.63 7.93 -12.86
C PRO A 170 -14.31 9.37 -13.26
N LEU A 171 -13.82 10.19 -12.32
CA LEU A 171 -13.36 11.55 -12.59
C LEU A 171 -12.03 11.53 -13.34
N LEU A 172 -11.06 10.76 -12.87
CA LEU A 172 -9.76 10.61 -13.50
C LEU A 172 -9.88 10.07 -14.93
N ALA A 173 -10.85 9.19 -15.18
CA ALA A 173 -11.14 8.65 -16.52
C ALA A 173 -11.62 9.69 -17.53
N ARG A 174 -11.93 10.93 -17.13
CA ARG A 174 -12.25 12.03 -18.04
C ARG A 174 -11.00 12.65 -18.67
N ILE A 175 -9.82 12.39 -18.12
CA ILE A 175 -8.55 12.89 -18.67
C ILE A 175 -8.22 12.12 -19.95
N THR A 176 -8.34 12.77 -21.09
CA THR A 176 -8.16 12.18 -22.44
C THR A 176 -7.00 12.79 -23.21
N THR A 177 -6.47 13.92 -22.77
CA THR A 177 -5.41 14.67 -23.45
C THR A 177 -4.25 14.97 -22.51
N THR A 178 -3.05 15.18 -23.09
CA THR A 178 -1.86 15.59 -22.35
C THR A 178 -2.07 16.92 -21.63
N GLY A 179 -2.81 17.87 -22.23
CA GLY A 179 -3.15 19.15 -21.57
C GLY A 179 -3.99 18.98 -20.32
N GLN A 180 -5.01 18.11 -20.35
CA GLN A 180 -5.83 17.79 -19.17
C GLN A 180 -5.00 17.08 -18.08
N MET A 181 -4.12 16.15 -18.50
CA MET A 181 -3.18 15.50 -17.58
C MET A 181 -2.29 16.54 -16.89
N ALA A 182 -1.65 17.41 -17.67
CA ALA A 182 -0.77 18.44 -17.14
C ALA A 182 -1.54 19.40 -16.22
N GLY A 183 -2.72 19.86 -16.64
CA GLY A 183 -3.59 20.72 -15.82
C GLY A 183 -3.98 20.08 -14.48
N ALA A 184 -4.33 18.80 -14.48
CA ALA A 184 -4.67 18.08 -13.26
C ALA A 184 -3.46 17.96 -12.31
N ILE A 185 -2.26 17.64 -12.83
CA ILE A 185 -1.04 17.49 -12.03
C ILE A 185 -0.62 18.87 -11.48
N ILE A 186 -0.53 19.88 -12.33
CA ILE A 186 -0.13 21.24 -11.95
C ILE A 186 -1.13 21.82 -10.94
N GLY A 187 -2.44 21.68 -11.20
CA GLY A 187 -3.48 22.16 -10.31
C GLY A 187 -3.41 21.51 -8.91
N THR A 188 -3.20 20.17 -8.86
CA THR A 188 -3.05 19.47 -7.57
C THR A 188 -1.76 19.89 -6.87
N TYR A 189 -0.64 20.02 -7.60
CA TYR A 189 0.63 20.46 -7.04
C TYR A 189 0.55 21.89 -6.51
N ALA A 190 -0.07 22.82 -7.25
CA ALA A 190 -0.29 24.19 -6.83
C ALA A 190 -1.22 24.30 -5.61
N PHE A 191 -2.27 23.47 -5.56
CA PHE A 191 -3.13 23.41 -4.38
C PHE A 191 -2.35 22.98 -3.13
N ILE A 192 -1.53 21.92 -3.23
CA ILE A 192 -0.68 21.45 -2.13
C ILE A 192 0.33 22.53 -1.73
N ALA A 193 0.91 23.24 -2.70
CA ALA A 193 1.83 24.35 -2.44
C ALA A 193 1.14 25.48 -1.67
N ALA A 194 -0.10 25.84 -2.03
CA ALA A 194 -0.87 26.85 -1.32
C ALA A 194 -1.19 26.43 0.13
N VAL A 195 -1.59 25.18 0.33
CA VAL A 195 -1.83 24.63 1.69
C VAL A 195 -0.55 24.62 2.51
N ASP A 196 0.57 24.17 1.96
CA ASP A 196 1.85 24.15 2.65
C ASP A 196 2.34 25.58 2.96
N PHE A 197 2.16 26.52 2.04
CA PHE A 197 2.50 27.92 2.28
C PHE A 197 1.75 28.47 3.50
N VAL A 198 0.44 28.24 3.59
CA VAL A 198 -0.37 28.70 4.73
C VAL A 198 0.10 28.04 6.04
N ARG A 199 0.29 26.72 6.06
CA ARG A 199 0.68 25.99 7.27
C ARG A 199 2.11 26.28 7.75
N ILE A 200 2.99 26.76 6.86
CA ILE A 200 4.38 27.12 7.19
C ILE A 200 4.47 28.59 7.66
N THR A 201 3.67 29.48 7.05
CA THR A 201 3.77 30.91 7.31
C THR A 201 2.86 31.39 8.45
N VAL A 202 1.79 30.66 8.76
CA VAL A 202 0.84 31.01 9.81
C VAL A 202 1.09 30.14 11.05
N ASP A 203 1.79 30.70 12.02
CA ASP A 203 2.15 30.04 13.29
C ASP A 203 0.95 29.99 14.25
N GLN A 204 -0.09 29.23 13.89
CA GLN A 204 -1.25 28.96 14.75
C GLN A 204 -1.56 27.46 14.69
N ALA A 205 -1.73 26.84 15.85
CA ALA A 205 -1.97 25.38 15.97
C ALA A 205 -3.11 24.83 15.09
N GLY A 206 -4.15 25.64 14.82
CA GLY A 206 -5.27 25.25 13.95
C GLY A 206 -4.89 25.07 12.47
N TYR A 207 -3.89 25.78 11.98
CA TYR A 207 -3.48 25.72 10.57
C TYR A 207 -2.63 24.48 10.24
N ALA A 208 -1.98 23.86 11.23
CA ALA A 208 -1.26 22.61 11.03
C ALA A 208 -2.18 21.48 10.51
N THR A 209 -3.44 21.47 10.95
CA THR A 209 -4.44 20.50 10.53
C THR A 209 -4.87 20.64 9.06
N LEU A 210 -4.72 21.83 8.46
CA LEU A 210 -5.00 22.05 7.04
C LEU A 210 -4.13 21.15 6.16
N GLY A 211 -2.96 20.75 6.63
CA GLY A 211 -2.08 19.84 5.92
C GLY A 211 -2.74 18.50 5.53
N TYR A 212 -3.80 18.08 6.25
CA TYR A 212 -4.55 16.88 5.86
C TYR A 212 -5.34 17.05 4.56
N LEU A 213 -5.59 18.28 4.08
CA LEU A 213 -6.13 18.55 2.75
C LEU A 213 -5.15 18.06 1.66
N ASN A 214 -3.85 18.02 1.96
CA ASN A 214 -2.83 17.51 1.05
C ASN A 214 -2.95 16.01 0.79
N THR A 215 -3.87 15.29 1.43
CA THR A 215 -4.20 13.89 1.09
C THR A 215 -4.58 13.72 -0.38
N VAL A 216 -4.99 14.80 -1.07
CA VAL A 216 -5.19 14.85 -2.52
C VAL A 216 -3.92 14.49 -3.32
N VAL A 217 -2.75 14.50 -2.71
CA VAL A 217 -1.47 14.06 -3.32
C VAL A 217 -1.60 12.68 -3.95
N TRP A 218 -2.39 11.78 -3.36
CA TRP A 218 -2.59 10.42 -3.86
C TRP A 218 -3.39 10.35 -5.17
N LEU A 219 -4.01 11.45 -5.62
CA LEU A 219 -4.61 11.55 -6.94
C LEU A 219 -3.56 11.70 -8.05
N ILE A 220 -2.39 12.29 -7.76
CA ILE A 220 -1.29 12.48 -8.73
C ILE A 220 -0.88 11.14 -9.37
N PRO A 221 -0.52 10.09 -8.61
CA PRO A 221 -0.27 8.77 -9.17
C PRO A 221 -1.44 8.22 -9.99
N GLY A 222 -2.67 8.51 -9.56
CA GLY A 222 -3.88 8.13 -10.32
C GLY A 222 -3.94 8.77 -11.69
N VAL A 223 -3.63 10.07 -11.80
CA VAL A 223 -3.54 10.79 -13.09
C VAL A 223 -2.48 10.16 -13.99
N PHE A 224 -1.29 9.86 -13.45
CA PHE A 224 -0.24 9.16 -14.19
C PHE A 224 -0.67 7.74 -14.63
N GLY A 225 -1.44 7.02 -13.80
CA GLY A 225 -1.99 5.71 -14.14
C GLY A 225 -2.93 5.77 -15.35
N VAL A 226 -3.80 6.80 -15.42
CA VAL A 226 -4.65 7.06 -16.60
C VAL A 226 -3.81 7.45 -17.80
N ALA A 227 -2.85 8.36 -17.63
CA ALA A 227 -1.95 8.83 -18.68
C ALA A 227 -1.16 7.67 -19.30
N TYR A 228 -0.65 6.77 -18.52
CA TYR A 228 0.02 5.56 -18.96
C TYR A 228 -0.90 4.69 -19.84
N ARG A 229 -2.10 4.40 -19.35
CA ARG A 229 -3.05 3.55 -20.08
C ARG A 229 -3.56 4.15 -21.39
N ARG A 230 -3.54 5.47 -21.51
CA ARG A 230 -3.95 6.21 -22.69
C ARG A 230 -2.79 6.65 -23.57
N ASN A 231 -1.57 6.26 -23.22
CA ASN A 231 -0.34 6.67 -23.93
C ASN A 231 -0.22 8.20 -24.10
N LEU A 232 -0.67 8.98 -23.09
CA LEU A 232 -0.62 10.45 -23.13
C LEU A 232 0.79 11.00 -22.90
N LEU A 233 1.73 10.16 -22.45
CA LEU A 233 3.09 10.55 -22.13
C LEU A 233 4.06 9.53 -22.73
N SER A 234 4.98 9.99 -23.57
CA SER A 234 6.05 9.13 -24.09
C SER A 234 7.11 8.84 -23.03
N SER A 235 7.81 7.71 -23.15
CA SER A 235 8.88 7.34 -22.20
C SER A 235 9.97 8.41 -22.11
N ALA A 236 10.33 9.07 -23.22
CA ALA A 236 11.33 10.13 -23.21
C ALA A 236 10.83 11.39 -22.49
N ALA A 237 9.58 11.80 -22.70
CA ALA A 237 8.98 12.93 -21.99
C ALA A 237 8.83 12.60 -20.48
N ALA A 238 8.43 11.39 -20.15
CA ALA A 238 8.34 10.92 -18.78
C ALA A 238 9.71 10.97 -18.08
N LEU A 239 10.77 10.51 -18.73
CA LEU A 239 12.13 10.59 -18.18
C LEU A 239 12.53 12.04 -17.88
N LYS A 240 12.27 12.99 -18.81
CA LYS A 240 12.56 14.41 -18.60
C LYS A 240 11.80 14.99 -17.40
N ILE A 241 10.51 14.65 -17.27
CA ILE A 241 9.68 15.06 -16.12
C ILE A 241 10.27 14.48 -14.82
N GLY A 242 10.61 13.19 -14.81
CA GLY A 242 11.19 12.54 -13.62
C GLY A 242 12.49 13.19 -13.17
N VAL A 243 13.42 13.45 -14.11
CA VAL A 243 14.71 14.13 -13.82
C VAL A 243 14.48 15.57 -13.39
N GLY A 244 13.59 16.31 -14.07
CA GLY A 244 13.24 17.68 -13.69
C GLY A 244 12.66 17.76 -12.27
N MET A 245 11.73 16.85 -11.94
CA MET A 245 11.15 16.81 -10.59
C MET A 245 12.14 16.36 -9.51
N LEU A 246 13.10 15.48 -9.84
CA LEU A 246 14.20 15.17 -8.94
C LEU A 246 14.99 16.43 -8.59
N ALA A 247 15.36 17.23 -9.60
CA ALA A 247 16.07 18.50 -9.38
C ALA A 247 15.25 19.49 -8.54
N VAL A 248 13.96 19.62 -8.82
CA VAL A 248 13.03 20.46 -8.04
C VAL A 248 12.95 19.97 -6.59
N ASN A 249 12.79 18.68 -6.37
CA ASN A 249 12.73 18.12 -5.01
C ASN A 249 14.03 18.30 -4.23
N LEU A 250 15.17 18.13 -4.88
CA LEU A 250 16.48 18.44 -4.27
C LEU A 250 16.57 19.93 -3.91
N ALA A 251 16.12 20.82 -4.79
CA ALA A 251 16.09 22.25 -4.49
C ALA A 251 15.18 22.57 -3.28
N TRP A 252 14.01 21.95 -3.19
CA TRP A 252 13.13 22.09 -2.04
C TRP A 252 13.75 21.58 -0.73
N THR A 253 14.54 20.52 -0.79
CA THR A 253 15.21 19.97 0.40
C THR A 253 16.41 20.84 0.82
N TYR A 254 17.17 21.42 -0.13
CA TYR A 254 18.36 22.21 0.20
C TYR A 254 18.06 23.68 0.47
N PHE A 255 17.09 24.27 -0.21
CA PHE A 255 16.80 25.71 -0.15
C PHE A 255 15.40 26.01 0.40
N GLY A 256 14.55 25.00 0.52
CA GLY A 256 13.18 25.13 1.02
C GLY A 256 13.04 24.67 2.48
N PRO A 257 11.81 24.61 2.97
CA PRO A 257 11.52 24.27 4.36
C PRO A 257 11.38 22.76 4.60
N TYR A 258 11.59 21.91 3.58
CA TYR A 258 11.27 20.49 3.67
C TYR A 258 12.46 19.66 4.16
N GLU A 259 12.15 18.70 5.00
CA GLU A 259 13.10 17.74 5.54
C GLU A 259 13.52 16.70 4.50
N LEU A 260 14.75 16.14 4.63
CA LEU A 260 15.28 15.14 3.73
C LEU A 260 14.43 13.84 3.73
N SER A 261 13.97 13.41 4.90
CA SER A 261 13.17 12.20 5.01
C SER A 261 11.77 12.39 4.41
N LEU A 262 11.36 11.51 3.49
CA LEU A 262 10.00 11.46 2.96
C LEU A 262 9.01 10.76 3.90
N VAL A 263 9.49 10.17 4.98
CA VAL A 263 8.69 9.58 6.06
C VAL A 263 8.81 10.46 7.30
N GLY A 264 7.74 10.58 8.09
CA GLY A 264 7.77 11.42 9.28
C GLY A 264 8.74 10.91 10.34
N ILE A 265 9.54 11.82 10.90
CA ILE A 265 10.36 11.61 12.10
C ILE A 265 9.76 12.52 13.18
N GLU A 266 9.59 11.99 14.41
CA GLU A 266 8.88 12.71 15.47
C GLU A 266 9.52 14.06 15.83
N THR A 267 10.84 14.14 15.73
CA THR A 267 11.61 15.37 16.06
C THR A 267 11.58 16.44 14.96
N GLN A 268 11.01 16.14 13.78
CA GLN A 268 10.98 17.09 12.67
C GLN A 268 9.75 18.01 12.74
N HIS A 269 9.97 19.30 12.48
CA HIS A 269 8.91 20.30 12.46
C HIS A 269 7.94 20.11 11.29
N LEU A 270 8.44 19.80 10.11
CA LEU A 270 7.65 19.61 8.90
C LEU A 270 7.80 18.16 8.40
N LYS A 271 6.91 17.29 8.85
CA LYS A 271 6.83 15.90 8.37
C LYS A 271 6.33 15.88 6.94
N ASN A 272 7.00 15.11 6.05
CA ASN A 272 6.62 15.05 4.64
C ASN A 272 5.47 14.07 4.35
N MET A 273 5.18 13.12 5.24
CA MET A 273 4.18 12.08 5.02
C MET A 273 2.87 12.32 5.76
N THR A 274 2.93 12.85 6.97
CA THR A 274 1.77 12.97 7.87
C THR A 274 1.75 14.33 8.54
N PRO A 275 1.00 15.27 7.99
CA PRO A 275 0.28 15.25 6.72
C PRO A 275 1.22 15.31 5.49
N PRO A 276 0.75 14.87 4.31
CA PRO A 276 1.54 14.95 3.08
C PRO A 276 2.01 16.37 2.74
N SER A 277 3.22 16.50 2.20
CA SER A 277 3.82 17.78 1.83
C SER A 277 3.95 17.97 0.32
N LEU A 278 4.32 19.16 -0.11
CA LEU A 278 4.65 19.46 -1.49
C LEU A 278 5.86 18.64 -1.98
N LEU A 279 6.83 18.38 -1.09
CA LEU A 279 7.97 17.52 -1.41
C LEU A 279 7.51 16.10 -1.75
N LEU A 280 6.57 15.55 -0.98
CA LEU A 280 5.98 14.24 -1.27
C LEU A 280 5.18 14.24 -2.59
N ALA A 281 4.50 15.34 -2.91
CA ALA A 281 3.81 15.49 -4.20
C ALA A 281 4.79 15.48 -5.37
N GLY A 282 5.89 16.21 -5.27
CA GLY A 282 6.97 16.19 -6.25
C GLY A 282 7.61 14.81 -6.39
N HIS A 283 7.80 14.11 -5.26
CA HIS A 283 8.29 12.73 -5.27
C HIS A 283 7.31 11.78 -5.98
N ALA A 284 6.01 11.93 -5.77
CA ALA A 284 5.00 11.13 -6.45
C ALA A 284 5.03 11.36 -7.98
N ILE A 285 5.18 12.61 -8.44
CA ILE A 285 5.36 12.94 -9.85
C ILE A 285 6.62 12.27 -10.40
N MET A 286 7.75 12.42 -9.71
CA MET A 286 9.04 11.85 -10.08
C MET A 286 8.96 10.32 -10.25
N MET A 287 8.46 9.62 -9.24
CA MET A 287 8.39 8.16 -9.23
C MET A 287 7.46 7.62 -10.32
N CYS A 288 6.29 8.23 -10.53
CA CYS A 288 5.36 7.82 -11.57
C CYS A 288 5.91 8.09 -12.97
N ALA A 289 6.61 9.21 -13.15
CA ALA A 289 7.26 9.54 -14.41
C ALA A 289 8.38 8.53 -14.73
N PHE A 290 9.24 8.19 -13.77
CA PHE A 290 10.25 7.14 -13.94
C PHE A 290 9.63 5.77 -14.21
N ALA A 291 8.52 5.43 -13.56
CA ALA A 291 7.80 4.18 -13.83
C ALA A 291 7.30 4.10 -15.29
N ILE A 292 6.72 5.18 -15.84
CA ILE A 292 6.33 5.25 -17.25
C ILE A 292 7.54 5.14 -18.17
N ALA A 293 8.63 5.83 -17.86
CA ALA A 293 9.86 5.77 -18.65
C ALA A 293 10.43 4.34 -18.69
N ALA A 294 10.40 3.64 -17.55
CA ALA A 294 10.95 2.28 -17.42
C ALA A 294 9.97 1.18 -17.89
N ALA A 295 8.68 1.47 -18.04
CA ALA A 295 7.66 0.47 -18.34
C ALA A 295 7.98 -0.43 -19.56
N PRO A 296 8.51 0.08 -20.70
CA PRO A 296 8.88 -0.79 -21.81
C PRO A 296 9.99 -1.79 -21.47
N ALA A 297 10.98 -1.39 -20.67
CA ALA A 297 12.05 -2.27 -20.22
C ALA A 297 11.54 -3.30 -19.22
N ILE A 298 10.70 -2.87 -18.27
CA ILE A 298 10.04 -3.74 -17.29
C ILE A 298 9.18 -4.78 -18.01
N ASN A 299 8.41 -4.36 -19.02
CA ASN A 299 7.57 -5.29 -19.79
C ASN A 299 8.40 -6.35 -20.53
N ARG A 300 9.53 -5.96 -21.17
CA ARG A 300 10.45 -6.93 -21.79
C ARG A 300 11.03 -7.91 -20.77
N TRP A 301 11.42 -7.41 -19.59
CA TRP A 301 11.93 -8.27 -18.52
C TRP A 301 10.87 -9.25 -18.00
N ALA A 302 9.63 -8.81 -17.89
CA ALA A 302 8.48 -9.59 -17.46
C ALA A 302 8.03 -10.68 -18.48
N GLN A 303 8.56 -10.67 -19.71
CA GLN A 303 8.33 -11.77 -20.66
C GLN A 303 9.10 -13.06 -20.27
N ARG A 304 10.09 -12.96 -19.39
CA ARG A 304 10.83 -14.15 -18.91
C ARG A 304 9.90 -15.01 -18.04
N PRO A 305 9.75 -16.31 -18.31
CA PRO A 305 8.75 -17.17 -17.64
C PRO A 305 8.88 -17.19 -16.10
N ARG A 306 10.10 -17.21 -15.58
CA ARG A 306 10.34 -17.18 -14.12
C ARG A 306 9.94 -15.84 -13.49
N VAL A 307 10.24 -14.72 -14.16
CA VAL A 307 9.88 -13.37 -13.68
C VAL A 307 8.37 -13.22 -13.66
N TRP A 308 7.71 -13.63 -14.75
CA TRP A 308 6.26 -13.58 -14.81
C TRP A 308 5.59 -14.48 -13.78
N TRP A 309 6.09 -15.68 -13.60
CA TRP A 309 5.60 -16.61 -12.58
C TRP A 309 5.69 -16.01 -11.17
N LEU A 310 6.86 -15.47 -10.77
CA LEU A 310 7.04 -14.81 -9.48
C LEU A 310 6.10 -13.61 -9.32
N THR A 311 5.95 -12.81 -10.38
CA THR A 311 5.05 -11.66 -10.40
C THR A 311 3.60 -12.08 -10.20
N ALA A 312 3.13 -13.08 -10.92
CA ALA A 312 1.75 -13.57 -10.85
C ALA A 312 1.44 -14.19 -9.47
N ILE A 313 2.35 -15.04 -8.97
CA ILE A 313 2.21 -15.64 -7.64
C ILE A 313 2.20 -14.55 -6.57
N GLY A 314 3.16 -13.64 -6.55
CA GLY A 314 3.22 -12.54 -5.56
C GLY A 314 1.96 -11.67 -5.58
N ASN A 315 1.48 -11.31 -6.76
CA ASN A 315 0.25 -10.53 -6.90
C ASN A 315 -1.01 -11.29 -6.45
N SER A 316 -1.00 -12.63 -6.43
CA SER A 316 -2.13 -13.44 -5.99
C SER A 316 -2.38 -13.43 -4.48
N GLY A 317 -1.44 -12.92 -3.70
CA GLY A 317 -1.53 -12.74 -2.25
C GLY A 317 -0.96 -11.39 -1.80
N ALA A 318 -1.12 -10.36 -2.65
CA ALA A 318 -0.55 -9.04 -2.39
C ALA A 318 -1.06 -8.40 -1.10
N MET A 319 -2.35 -8.53 -0.80
CA MET A 319 -2.93 -8.00 0.45
C MET A 319 -2.48 -8.83 1.65
N THR A 320 -2.27 -10.13 1.48
CA THR A 320 -1.69 -11.00 2.53
C THR A 320 -0.29 -10.53 2.89
N LEU A 321 0.61 -10.33 1.91
CA LEU A 321 1.95 -9.79 2.16
C LEU A 321 1.88 -8.41 2.83
N TYR A 322 0.98 -7.55 2.34
CA TYR A 322 0.83 -6.20 2.84
C TYR A 322 0.37 -6.16 4.30
N LEU A 323 -0.64 -6.94 4.67
CA LEU A 323 -1.21 -6.87 6.01
C LEU A 323 -0.34 -7.60 7.05
N TRP A 324 0.17 -8.78 6.71
CA TRP A 324 0.76 -9.68 7.70
C TRP A 324 2.24 -9.41 8.00
N HIS A 325 2.95 -8.63 7.18
CA HIS A 325 4.37 -8.37 7.49
C HIS A 325 4.58 -7.57 8.79
N MET A 326 3.67 -6.64 9.13
CA MET A 326 3.81 -5.84 10.36
C MET A 326 3.57 -6.64 11.64
N PRO A 327 2.51 -7.47 11.78
CA PRO A 327 2.39 -8.36 12.94
C PRO A 327 3.61 -9.27 13.13
N LEU A 328 4.13 -9.80 12.02
CA LEU A 328 5.33 -10.64 12.06
C LEU A 328 6.57 -9.86 12.50
N LEU A 329 6.77 -8.67 11.95
CA LEU A 329 7.88 -7.80 12.31
C LEU A 329 7.80 -7.39 13.77
N LEU A 330 6.63 -7.00 14.25
CA LEU A 330 6.41 -6.67 15.66
C LEU A 330 6.67 -7.88 16.55
N GLY A 331 6.23 -9.07 16.15
CA GLY A 331 6.50 -10.31 16.90
C GLY A 331 8.00 -10.62 17.01
N VAL A 332 8.76 -10.46 15.91
CA VAL A 332 10.22 -10.64 15.91
C VAL A 332 10.88 -9.64 16.85
N HIS A 333 10.50 -8.37 16.82
CA HIS A 333 11.04 -7.34 17.69
C HIS A 333 10.74 -7.61 19.16
N LEU A 334 9.51 -7.95 19.51
CA LEU A 334 9.15 -8.31 20.89
C LEU A 334 9.95 -9.50 21.41
N VAL A 335 10.13 -10.54 20.59
CA VAL A 335 10.94 -11.70 20.97
C VAL A 335 12.39 -11.29 21.17
N PHE A 336 12.96 -10.48 20.29
CA PHE A 336 14.34 -10.00 20.44
C PHE A 336 14.50 -9.17 21.71
N ASP A 337 13.59 -8.23 21.97
CA ASP A 337 13.66 -7.35 23.14
C ASP A 337 13.53 -8.13 24.45
N TYR A 338 12.62 -9.11 24.54
CA TYR A 338 12.49 -9.98 25.71
C TYR A 338 13.68 -10.93 25.94
N LEU A 339 14.44 -11.24 24.87
CA LEU A 339 15.67 -12.00 24.97
C LEU A 339 16.90 -11.14 25.26
N GLY A 340 16.73 -9.82 25.42
CA GLY A 340 17.84 -8.86 25.58
C GLY A 340 18.69 -8.69 24.32
N LEU A 341 18.12 -9.00 23.15
CA LEU A 341 18.74 -8.88 21.83
C LEU A 341 18.17 -7.68 21.06
N ASP A 342 17.93 -6.58 21.76
CA ASP A 342 17.29 -5.42 21.17
C ASP A 342 18.10 -4.85 19.97
N ARG A 343 17.36 -4.39 18.98
CA ARG A 343 17.91 -3.77 17.78
C ARG A 343 17.51 -2.30 17.76
N TYR A 344 18.03 -1.53 18.72
CA TYR A 344 17.69 -0.12 18.90
C TYR A 344 18.84 0.82 18.52
N ASP A 345 20.03 0.59 19.07
CA ASP A 345 21.19 1.43 18.85
C ASP A 345 22.04 0.90 17.67
N PRO A 346 22.14 1.65 16.56
CA PRO A 346 22.97 1.26 15.41
C PRO A 346 24.45 1.15 15.72
N ALA A 347 24.93 1.79 16.77
CA ALA A 347 26.33 1.73 17.20
C ALA A 347 26.64 0.48 18.06
N ALA A 348 25.63 -0.26 18.51
CA ALA A 348 25.82 -1.45 19.30
C ALA A 348 26.58 -2.55 18.53
N PRO A 349 27.54 -3.25 19.13
CA PRO A 349 28.38 -4.25 18.45
C PRO A 349 27.60 -5.38 17.77
N GLY A 350 26.43 -5.73 18.30
CA GLY A 350 25.55 -6.78 17.76
C GLY A 350 24.57 -6.32 16.66
N PHE A 351 24.43 -5.02 16.43
CA PHE A 351 23.38 -4.44 15.58
C PHE A 351 23.32 -5.04 14.17
N LEU A 352 24.47 -5.15 13.49
CA LEU A 352 24.50 -5.70 12.13
C LEU A 352 24.10 -7.18 12.09
N VAL A 353 24.60 -7.98 13.05
CA VAL A 353 24.25 -9.40 13.13
C VAL A 353 22.77 -9.59 13.37
N LEU A 354 22.18 -8.83 14.31
CA LEU A 354 20.74 -8.84 14.59
C LEU A 354 19.92 -8.36 13.38
N SER A 355 20.42 -7.39 12.63
CA SER A 355 19.78 -6.90 11.39
C SER A 355 19.72 -7.99 10.31
N VAL A 356 20.80 -8.74 10.11
CA VAL A 356 20.86 -9.86 9.17
C VAL A 356 19.94 -11.00 9.63
N LEU A 357 19.96 -11.32 10.92
CA LEU A 357 19.09 -12.34 11.51
C LEU A 357 17.61 -11.95 11.37
N GLN A 358 17.26 -10.71 11.69
CA GLN A 358 15.90 -10.19 11.49
C GLN A 358 15.44 -10.30 10.04
N LEU A 359 16.31 -9.91 9.09
CA LEU A 359 15.98 -10.01 7.66
C LEU A 359 15.74 -11.46 7.24
N ALA A 360 16.57 -12.40 7.68
CA ALA A 360 16.42 -13.81 7.37
C ALA A 360 15.13 -14.40 7.98
N LEU A 361 14.86 -14.09 9.26
CA LEU A 361 13.64 -14.52 9.94
C LEU A 361 12.40 -13.95 9.25
N MET A 362 12.40 -12.66 8.94
CA MET A 362 11.28 -12.02 8.25
C MET A 362 11.04 -12.61 6.87
N ALA A 363 12.10 -12.91 6.10
CA ALA A 363 11.94 -13.56 4.80
C ALA A 363 11.23 -14.92 4.93
N GLY A 364 11.63 -15.74 5.92
CA GLY A 364 11.00 -17.03 6.20
C GLY A 364 9.56 -16.89 6.70
N LEU A 365 9.33 -16.02 7.69
CA LEU A 365 8.00 -15.82 8.28
C LEU A 365 6.99 -15.23 7.28
N VAL A 366 7.41 -14.26 6.48
CA VAL A 366 6.57 -13.64 5.43
C VAL A 366 6.24 -14.67 4.35
N ALA A 367 7.20 -15.51 3.93
CA ALA A 367 6.94 -16.59 2.98
C ALA A 367 5.96 -17.63 3.55
N LEU A 368 6.12 -18.02 4.82
CA LEU A 368 5.20 -18.93 5.52
C LEU A 368 3.80 -18.34 5.62
N ALA A 369 3.68 -17.08 6.08
CA ALA A 369 2.40 -16.38 6.17
C ALA A 369 1.73 -16.23 4.80
N PHE A 370 2.48 -15.94 3.76
CA PHE A 370 1.97 -15.89 2.40
C PHE A 370 1.32 -17.21 1.98
N VAL A 371 2.02 -18.32 2.19
CA VAL A 371 1.50 -19.64 1.86
C VAL A 371 0.26 -20.00 2.69
N ALA A 372 0.31 -19.76 4.00
CA ALA A 372 -0.74 -20.15 4.93
C ALA A 372 -2.01 -19.28 4.80
N LEU A 373 -1.86 -17.97 4.60
CA LEU A 373 -2.96 -17.01 4.72
C LEU A 373 -3.48 -16.50 3.36
N ARG A 374 -2.74 -16.71 2.25
CA ARG A 374 -3.22 -16.38 0.89
C ARG A 374 -4.60 -16.96 0.57
N PRO A 375 -5.00 -18.17 1.01
CA PRO A 375 -6.36 -18.65 0.80
C PRO A 375 -7.44 -17.74 1.38
N LEU A 376 -7.19 -17.03 2.49
CA LEU A 376 -8.12 -16.08 3.09
C LEU A 376 -8.37 -14.86 2.19
N GLU A 377 -7.38 -14.47 1.37
CA GLU A 377 -7.54 -13.41 0.38
C GLU A 377 -8.34 -13.87 -0.83
N ASN A 378 -8.18 -15.13 -1.27
CA ASN A 378 -8.70 -15.61 -2.54
C ASN A 378 -10.05 -16.32 -2.43
N ASN A 379 -10.34 -16.97 -1.29
CA ASN A 379 -11.59 -17.67 -1.11
C ASN A 379 -12.72 -16.67 -0.81
N PRO A 380 -13.91 -16.83 -1.42
CA PRO A 380 -15.07 -15.98 -1.12
C PRO A 380 -15.41 -15.99 0.37
N LEU A 381 -15.69 -14.82 0.93
CA LEU A 381 -16.16 -14.68 2.30
C LEU A 381 -17.69 -14.67 2.29
N PRO A 382 -18.36 -15.64 2.97
CA PRO A 382 -19.81 -15.65 3.08
C PRO A 382 -20.35 -14.31 3.61
N LEU A 383 -21.53 -13.90 3.15
CA LEU A 383 -22.22 -12.64 3.47
C LEU A 383 -21.53 -11.37 2.91
N TRP A 384 -20.24 -11.42 2.53
CA TRP A 384 -19.52 -10.28 1.96
C TRP A 384 -19.45 -10.30 0.43
N ASP A 385 -19.08 -11.43 -0.13
CA ASP A 385 -18.97 -11.62 -1.58
C ASP A 385 -20.34 -11.69 -2.28
N GLY A 386 -20.37 -11.50 -3.60
CA GLY A 386 -21.56 -11.73 -4.44
C GLY A 386 -22.43 -10.49 -4.66
N GLY A 387 -22.31 -9.45 -3.84
CA GLY A 387 -23.18 -8.28 -3.94
C GLY A 387 -23.06 -7.53 -5.28
N LYS A 388 -24.20 -7.20 -5.89
CA LYS A 388 -24.30 -6.48 -7.17
C LYS A 388 -25.13 -5.21 -7.02
N VAL A 389 -24.70 -4.15 -7.66
CA VAL A 389 -25.43 -2.88 -7.76
C VAL A 389 -25.51 -2.49 -9.24
N ALA A 390 -26.70 -2.57 -9.78
CA ALA A 390 -26.97 -2.20 -11.15
C ALA A 390 -27.42 -0.74 -11.24
N GLY A 391 -27.24 -0.15 -12.43
CA GLY A 391 -27.69 1.20 -12.75
C GLY A 391 -26.89 2.33 -12.11
N THR A 392 -27.22 3.57 -12.51
CA THR A 392 -26.52 4.80 -12.08
C THR A 392 -27.30 5.64 -11.07
N GLY A 393 -28.45 5.13 -10.57
CA GLY A 393 -29.35 5.84 -9.70
C GLY A 393 -28.87 6.00 -8.25
N VAL A 394 -29.77 6.49 -7.40
CA VAL A 394 -29.52 6.83 -5.97
C VAL A 394 -28.88 5.66 -5.22
N ARG A 395 -29.28 4.43 -5.49
CA ARG A 395 -28.71 3.24 -4.87
C ARG A 395 -27.21 3.09 -5.16
N SER A 396 -26.79 3.30 -6.42
CA SER A 396 -25.37 3.27 -6.81
C SER A 396 -24.59 4.38 -6.11
N ALA A 397 -25.15 5.58 -6.03
CA ALA A 397 -24.53 6.70 -5.33
C ALA A 397 -24.40 6.41 -3.82
N ALA A 398 -25.47 5.89 -3.18
CA ALA A 398 -25.45 5.55 -1.77
C ALA A 398 -24.38 4.50 -1.43
N VAL A 399 -24.30 3.42 -2.22
CA VAL A 399 -23.24 2.41 -2.05
C VAL A 399 -21.86 3.00 -2.25
N GLY A 400 -21.66 3.84 -3.27
CA GLY A 400 -20.38 4.53 -3.49
C GLY A 400 -19.98 5.41 -2.32
N LEU A 401 -20.91 6.21 -1.79
CA LEU A 401 -20.67 7.07 -0.62
C LEU A 401 -20.37 6.26 0.64
N LEU A 402 -21.09 5.19 0.91
CA LEU A 402 -20.80 4.30 2.06
C LEU A 402 -19.40 3.69 1.95
N LEU A 403 -18.96 3.29 0.76
CA LEU A 403 -17.60 2.79 0.54
C LEU A 403 -16.55 3.89 0.72
N CYS A 404 -16.84 5.13 0.32
CA CYS A 404 -15.99 6.28 0.63
C CYS A 404 -15.93 6.56 2.13
N THR A 405 -17.06 6.48 2.84
CA THR A 405 -17.10 6.59 4.31
C THR A 405 -16.26 5.49 4.97
N ALA A 406 -16.37 4.24 4.48
CA ALA A 406 -15.52 3.15 4.96
C ALA A 406 -14.03 3.45 4.71
N GLY A 407 -13.66 3.94 3.52
CA GLY A 407 -12.29 4.34 3.19
C GLY A 407 -11.78 5.47 4.09
N ALA A 408 -12.58 6.51 4.31
CA ALA A 408 -12.22 7.62 5.19
C ALA A 408 -12.06 7.16 6.65
N ALA A 409 -13.00 6.35 7.16
CA ALA A 409 -12.92 5.80 8.50
C ALA A 409 -11.69 4.88 8.68
N THR A 410 -11.35 4.08 7.66
CA THR A 410 -10.12 3.27 7.63
C THR A 410 -8.88 4.15 7.69
N LEU A 411 -8.84 5.23 6.90
CA LEU A 411 -7.72 6.18 6.87
C LEU A 411 -7.52 6.88 8.22
N THR A 412 -8.60 7.27 8.88
CA THR A 412 -8.54 7.99 10.17
C THR A 412 -8.26 7.07 11.36
N SER A 413 -8.67 5.79 11.31
CA SER A 413 -8.48 4.84 12.42
C SER A 413 -7.02 4.65 12.82
N VAL A 414 -6.09 4.81 11.88
CA VAL A 414 -4.66 4.57 12.11
C VAL A 414 -3.99 5.57 13.04
N ALA A 415 -4.62 6.72 13.26
CA ALA A 415 -4.10 7.73 14.19
C ALA A 415 -4.12 7.24 15.65
N TRP A 416 -5.01 6.31 15.97
CA TRP A 416 -5.19 5.76 17.32
C TRP A 416 -4.93 4.27 17.43
N GLY A 417 -4.89 3.53 16.30
CA GLY A 417 -4.84 2.07 16.32
C GLY A 417 -6.18 1.44 16.77
N LEU A 418 -6.13 0.24 17.36
CA LEU A 418 -7.30 -0.43 17.93
C LEU A 418 -7.51 -0.07 19.41
N LYS A 419 -7.44 1.24 19.69
CA LYS A 419 -7.74 1.83 20.99
C LYS A 419 -8.45 3.17 20.81
N ASP A 420 -9.00 3.71 21.88
CA ASP A 420 -9.61 5.04 21.92
C ASP A 420 -10.58 5.30 20.75
N GLN A 421 -10.40 6.41 20.07
CA GLN A 421 -11.23 6.81 18.93
C GLN A 421 -11.05 5.91 17.71
N GLY A 422 -9.94 5.17 17.61
CA GLY A 422 -9.68 4.23 16.52
C GLY A 422 -10.71 3.11 16.48
N VAL A 423 -11.17 2.63 17.64
CA VAL A 423 -12.23 1.61 17.73
C VAL A 423 -13.54 2.12 17.12
N TYR A 424 -13.91 3.37 17.39
CA TYR A 424 -15.11 3.98 16.77
C TYR A 424 -14.95 4.13 15.26
N CYS A 425 -13.77 4.53 14.78
CA CYS A 425 -13.48 4.60 13.35
C CYS A 425 -13.62 3.22 12.68
N VAL A 426 -13.08 2.17 13.30
CA VAL A 426 -13.23 0.79 12.79
C VAL A 426 -14.69 0.34 12.81
N ALA A 427 -15.45 0.68 13.86
CA ALA A 427 -16.88 0.40 13.92
C ALA A 427 -17.66 1.12 12.80
N ILE A 428 -17.37 2.39 12.53
CA ILE A 428 -17.94 3.14 11.40
C ILE A 428 -17.56 2.49 10.06
N MET A 429 -16.31 2.09 9.88
CA MET A 429 -15.86 1.39 8.68
C MET A 429 -16.69 0.11 8.47
N VAL A 430 -16.80 -0.75 9.49
CA VAL A 430 -17.53 -2.01 9.40
C VAL A 430 -19.03 -1.73 9.13
N ALA A 431 -19.64 -0.80 9.85
CA ALA A 431 -21.04 -0.43 9.65
C ALA A 431 -21.30 0.08 8.22
N ALA A 432 -20.43 0.92 7.68
CA ALA A 432 -20.54 1.42 6.31
C ALA A 432 -20.37 0.30 5.26
N LEU A 433 -19.45 -0.64 5.47
CA LEU A 433 -19.28 -1.80 4.60
C LEU A 433 -20.50 -2.73 4.64
N VAL A 434 -21.03 -3.02 5.83
CA VAL A 434 -22.26 -3.83 6.01
C VAL A 434 -23.45 -3.15 5.34
N ALA A 435 -23.63 -1.83 5.54
CA ALA A 435 -24.69 -1.08 4.89
C ALA A 435 -24.56 -1.07 3.36
N ALA A 436 -23.35 -0.89 2.85
CA ALA A 436 -23.09 -0.96 1.41
C ALA A 436 -23.41 -2.35 0.84
N ARG A 437 -23.08 -3.42 1.58
CA ARG A 437 -23.39 -4.80 1.20
C ARG A 437 -24.90 -5.09 1.28
N ALA A 438 -25.59 -4.60 2.30
CA ALA A 438 -27.05 -4.74 2.44
C ALA A 438 -27.83 -4.03 1.31
N LEU A 439 -27.32 -2.89 0.83
CA LEU A 439 -27.87 -2.22 -0.33
C LEU A 439 -27.53 -2.93 -1.66
N ALA A 440 -26.56 -3.80 -1.71
CA ALA A 440 -26.26 -4.64 -2.87
C ALA A 440 -27.23 -5.85 -2.89
N ARG A 441 -27.68 -6.25 -4.09
CA ARG A 441 -28.48 -7.48 -4.28
C ARG A 441 -27.56 -8.62 -4.68
N ASP A 442 -27.93 -9.81 -4.32
CA ASP A 442 -27.27 -11.02 -4.78
C ASP A 442 -27.58 -11.31 -6.25
#